data_12d5653d81f0667ec0eaecaee46059a4
#
_entry.id   12d5653d81f0667ec0eaecaee46059a4
#
_cell.length_a   1.000
_cell.length_b   1.000
_cell.length_c   1.000
_cell.angle_alpha   90.00
_cell.angle_beta   90.00
_cell.angle_gamma   90.00
#
_symmetry.space_group_name_H-M   'P 1'
#
loop_
_entity.id
_entity.type
_entity.pdbx_description
1 polymer ?
#
loop_
_entity_poly.entity_id
_entity_poly.type
_entity_poly.pdbx_seq_one_letter_code
_entity_poly.pdbx_strand_id
1 'polypeptide(L)'
;MPTATLARLASDYLRQGQRLVARLDDAAYASPLPALSRSSVGAHLRHVMEHFTSLLDGAPTGIVDYDLRARDALLENNRSAAITALHSIERALAQDSMRRDCELLVLVDSGECGMRTRSRSSLQRELQFCIAHTVHHY
;
A
#
# COMPACT_ATOMS: atom_id res chain seq x y z
N MET A 1 6.42 7.21 17.76
CA MET A 1 7.07 7.81 16.58
C MET A 1 6.09 8.77 15.93
N PRO A 2 6.48 10.01 15.66
CA PRO A 2 5.58 10.99 15.06
C PRO A 2 5.06 10.56 13.68
N THR A 3 3.84 10.95 13.35
CA THR A 3 3.17 10.60 12.07
C THR A 3 4.02 11.01 10.87
N ALA A 4 4.63 12.20 10.90
CA ALA A 4 5.52 12.66 9.82
C ALA A 4 6.73 11.74 9.61
N THR A 5 7.28 11.18 10.67
CA THR A 5 8.39 10.23 10.59
C THR A 5 7.95 8.92 9.97
N LEU A 6 6.76 8.44 10.32
CA LEU A 6 6.18 7.23 9.72
C LEU A 6 5.89 7.42 8.23
N ALA A 7 5.34 8.56 7.82
CA ALA A 7 5.10 8.86 6.41
C ALA A 7 6.42 8.86 5.60
N ARG A 8 7.49 9.45 6.17
CA ARG A 8 8.81 9.40 5.55
C ARG A 8 9.37 7.99 5.46
N LEU A 9 9.25 7.20 6.54
CA LEU A 9 9.70 5.81 6.55
C LEU A 9 8.94 4.97 5.50
N ALA A 10 7.64 5.18 5.38
CA ALA A 10 6.84 4.53 4.34
C ALA A 10 7.37 4.87 2.94
N SER A 11 7.68 6.16 2.68
CA SER A 11 8.29 6.59 1.42
C SER A 11 9.62 5.90 1.16
N ASP A 12 10.45 5.72 2.17
CA ASP A 12 11.75 5.06 2.03
C ASP A 12 11.60 3.58 1.62
N TYR A 13 10.63 2.87 2.18
CA TYR A 13 10.32 1.51 1.76
C TYR A 13 9.78 1.45 0.33
N LEU A 14 8.93 2.38 -0.06
CA LEU A 14 8.42 2.45 -1.45
C LEU A 14 9.54 2.76 -2.45
N ARG A 15 10.52 3.59 -2.09
CA ARG A 15 11.72 3.83 -2.90
C ARG A 15 12.57 2.57 -3.06
N GLN A 16 12.63 1.71 -2.05
CA GLN A 16 13.28 0.40 -2.20
C GLN A 16 12.57 -0.44 -3.27
N GLY A 17 11.24 -0.46 -3.24
CA GLY A 17 10.44 -1.10 -4.28
C GLY A 17 10.70 -0.52 -5.68
N GLN A 18 10.78 0.80 -5.80
CA GLN A 18 11.11 1.47 -7.07
C GLN A 18 12.48 1.04 -7.60
N ARG A 19 13.49 0.98 -6.73
CA ARG A 19 14.83 0.54 -7.11
C ARG A 19 14.85 -0.91 -7.58
N LEU A 20 14.08 -1.77 -6.93
CA LEU A 20 13.93 -3.16 -7.37
C LEU A 20 13.29 -3.23 -8.75
N VAL A 21 12.17 -2.56 -8.95
CA VAL A 21 11.43 -2.56 -10.23
C VAL A 21 12.28 -2.00 -11.36
N ALA A 22 13.10 -0.97 -11.08
CA ALA A 22 13.99 -0.38 -12.07
C ALA A 22 15.07 -1.34 -12.58
N ARG A 23 15.42 -2.36 -11.78
CA ARG A 23 16.42 -3.38 -12.14
C ARG A 23 15.83 -4.58 -12.88
N LEU A 24 14.52 -4.71 -12.89
CA LEU A 24 13.82 -5.82 -13.55
C LEU A 24 13.44 -5.41 -14.97
N ASP A 25 13.45 -6.36 -15.89
CA ASP A 25 12.76 -6.18 -17.16
C ASP A 25 11.25 -6.47 -17.01
N ASP A 26 10.48 -6.21 -18.05
CA ASP A 26 9.04 -6.37 -18.01
C ASP A 26 8.64 -7.83 -17.74
N ALA A 27 9.35 -8.79 -18.31
CA ALA A 27 9.09 -10.21 -18.11
C ALA A 27 9.36 -10.63 -16.67
N ALA A 28 10.49 -10.22 -16.09
CA ALA A 28 10.86 -10.55 -14.71
C ALA A 28 9.87 -9.94 -13.71
N TYR A 29 9.33 -8.75 -14.00
CA TYR A 29 8.33 -8.11 -13.18
C TYR A 29 6.99 -8.87 -13.13
N ALA A 30 6.53 -9.36 -14.27
CA ALA A 30 5.20 -9.95 -14.42
C ALA A 30 5.17 -11.49 -14.31
N SER A 31 6.33 -12.15 -14.38
CA SER A 31 6.38 -13.61 -14.40
C SER A 31 6.17 -14.24 -13.03
N PRO A 32 5.35 -15.30 -12.92
CA PRO A 32 5.23 -16.07 -11.69
C PRO A 32 6.57 -16.70 -11.29
N LEU A 33 6.89 -16.67 -10.00
CA LEU A 33 8.10 -17.24 -9.43
C LEU A 33 7.75 -18.35 -8.44
N PRO A 34 8.36 -19.54 -8.54
CA PRO A 34 8.16 -20.62 -7.56
C PRO A 34 8.48 -20.20 -6.13
N ALA A 35 9.53 -19.39 -5.93
CA ALA A 35 9.93 -18.87 -4.62
C ALA A 35 8.87 -17.95 -3.98
N LEU A 36 7.97 -17.38 -4.76
CA LEU A 36 6.87 -16.52 -4.32
C LEU A 36 5.52 -17.24 -4.40
N SER A 37 5.48 -18.54 -4.17
CA SER A 37 4.25 -19.36 -4.25
C SER A 37 3.51 -19.19 -5.60
N ARG A 38 4.27 -19.11 -6.70
CA ARG A 38 3.78 -18.85 -8.06
C ARG A 38 3.17 -17.46 -8.27
N SER A 39 3.38 -16.53 -7.35
CA SER A 39 3.07 -15.12 -7.54
C SER A 39 4.23 -14.41 -8.24
N SER A 40 3.98 -13.23 -8.77
CA SER A 40 5.00 -12.38 -9.39
C SER A 40 5.46 -11.27 -8.45
N VAL A 41 6.60 -10.65 -8.76
CA VAL A 41 7.02 -9.40 -8.10
C VAL A 41 5.94 -8.35 -8.27
N GLY A 42 5.36 -8.23 -9.47
CA GLY A 42 4.27 -7.30 -9.75
C GLY A 42 3.04 -7.52 -8.88
N ALA A 43 2.64 -8.76 -8.65
CA ALA A 43 1.51 -9.08 -7.78
C ALA A 43 1.77 -8.65 -6.33
N HIS A 44 2.97 -8.89 -5.80
CA HIS A 44 3.34 -8.45 -4.45
C HIS A 44 3.38 -6.93 -4.33
N LEU A 45 3.96 -6.23 -5.30
CA LEU A 45 4.01 -4.77 -5.29
C LEU A 45 2.63 -4.14 -5.47
N ARG A 46 1.78 -4.69 -6.35
CA ARG A 46 0.39 -4.27 -6.45
C ARG A 46 -0.31 -4.33 -5.09
N HIS A 47 -0.15 -5.44 -4.39
CA HIS A 47 -0.76 -5.65 -3.07
C HIS A 47 -0.29 -4.62 -2.05
N VAL A 48 1.00 -4.34 -2.01
CA VAL A 48 1.58 -3.28 -1.16
C VAL A 48 1.02 -1.90 -1.54
N MET A 49 1.07 -1.55 -2.82
CA MET A 49 0.59 -0.25 -3.31
C MET A 49 -0.89 -0.03 -3.01
N GLU A 50 -1.72 -1.04 -3.19
CA GLU A 50 -3.16 -0.92 -2.97
C GLU A 50 -3.51 -0.72 -1.49
N HIS A 51 -2.71 -1.21 -0.56
CA HIS A 51 -2.88 -0.89 0.86
C HIS A 51 -2.60 0.58 1.15
N PHE A 52 -1.52 1.13 0.62
CA PHE A 52 -1.25 2.56 0.74
C PHE A 52 -2.33 3.41 0.07
N THR A 53 -2.77 3.04 -1.11
CA THR A 53 -3.84 3.75 -1.82
C THR A 53 -5.13 3.76 -1.00
N SER A 54 -5.51 2.64 -0.41
CA SER A 54 -6.69 2.57 0.46
C SER A 54 -6.58 3.51 1.66
N LEU A 55 -5.41 3.58 2.29
CA LEU A 55 -5.18 4.51 3.39
C LEU A 55 -5.23 5.97 2.92
N LEU A 56 -4.56 6.30 1.84
CA LEU A 56 -4.49 7.67 1.32
C LEU A 56 -5.84 8.18 0.83
N ASP A 57 -6.64 7.31 0.21
CA ASP A 57 -7.98 7.66 -0.24
C ASP A 57 -8.97 7.80 0.94
N GLY A 58 -8.82 6.96 1.94
CA GLY A 58 -9.71 6.94 3.10
C GLY A 58 -9.42 8.02 4.14
N ALA A 59 -8.17 8.39 4.34
CA ALA A 59 -7.77 9.33 5.39
C ALA A 59 -8.51 10.67 5.33
N PRO A 60 -8.69 11.32 4.17
CA PRO A 60 -9.46 12.57 4.08
C PRO A 60 -10.94 12.42 4.46
N THR A 61 -11.51 11.25 4.28
CA THR A 61 -12.93 10.96 4.62
C THR A 61 -13.10 10.48 6.06
N GLY A 62 -12.01 10.09 6.72
CA GLY A 62 -12.04 9.49 8.05
C GLY A 62 -12.39 8.00 8.08
N ILE A 63 -12.60 7.37 6.93
CA ILE A 63 -12.97 5.95 6.82
C ILE A 63 -12.04 5.25 5.83
N VAL A 64 -11.31 4.25 6.32
CA VAL A 64 -10.38 3.44 5.51
C VAL A 64 -10.95 2.05 5.30
N ASP A 65 -10.95 1.58 4.06
CA ASP A 65 -11.47 0.28 3.68
C ASP A 65 -10.45 -0.48 2.84
N TYR A 66 -9.69 -1.36 3.48
CA TYR A 66 -8.67 -2.15 2.79
C TYR A 66 -9.27 -3.29 1.95
N ASP A 67 -10.52 -3.66 2.16
CA ASP A 67 -11.16 -4.75 1.42
C ASP A 67 -11.68 -4.28 0.05
N LEU A 68 -11.91 -2.97 -0.13
CA LEU A 68 -12.33 -2.38 -1.40
C LEU A 68 -11.14 -1.98 -2.29
N ARG A 69 -10.09 -2.80 -2.32
CA ARG A 69 -8.96 -2.56 -3.21
C ARG A 69 -9.34 -2.84 -4.65
N ALA A 70 -8.76 -2.05 -5.58
CA ALA A 70 -9.05 -2.16 -7.01
C ALA A 70 -8.60 -3.49 -7.63
N ARG A 71 -7.59 -4.15 -7.05
CA ARG A 71 -6.93 -5.34 -7.60
C ARG A 71 -6.54 -5.14 -9.06
N ASP A 72 -5.91 -4.00 -9.34
CA ASP A 72 -5.63 -3.51 -10.69
C ASP A 72 -4.57 -4.38 -11.39
N ALA A 73 -5.01 -5.13 -12.38
CA ALA A 73 -4.13 -6.00 -13.17
C ALA A 73 -3.04 -5.21 -13.92
N LEU A 74 -3.27 -3.93 -14.23
CA LEU A 74 -2.26 -3.08 -14.87
C LEU A 74 -1.03 -2.89 -13.97
N LEU A 75 -1.24 -2.63 -12.68
CA LEU A 75 -0.13 -2.49 -11.72
C LEU A 75 0.66 -3.79 -11.55
N GLU A 76 -0.01 -4.92 -11.66
CA GLU A 76 0.60 -6.25 -11.52
C GLU A 76 1.44 -6.64 -12.74
N ASN A 77 1.02 -6.26 -13.94
CA ASN A 77 1.57 -6.76 -15.19
C ASN A 77 2.36 -5.71 -15.99
N ASN A 78 2.25 -4.44 -15.65
CA ASN A 78 2.93 -3.35 -16.36
C ASN A 78 3.89 -2.60 -15.44
N ARG A 79 5.17 -2.83 -15.65
CA ARG A 79 6.24 -2.24 -14.83
C ARG A 79 6.21 -0.71 -14.84
N SER A 80 6.00 -0.09 -15.98
CA SER A 80 5.93 1.38 -16.10
C SER A 80 4.76 1.95 -15.33
N ALA A 81 3.59 1.30 -15.37
CA ALA A 81 2.42 1.70 -14.59
C ALA A 81 2.69 1.58 -13.08
N ALA A 82 3.38 0.54 -12.66
CA ALA A 82 3.77 0.34 -11.26
C ALA A 82 4.71 1.46 -10.78
N ILE A 83 5.72 1.82 -11.57
CA ILE A 83 6.65 2.92 -11.25
C ILE A 83 5.88 4.23 -11.09
N THR A 84 4.99 4.54 -12.02
CA THR A 84 4.15 5.75 -11.95
C THR A 84 3.29 5.76 -10.68
N ALA A 85 2.67 4.63 -10.34
CA ALA A 85 1.86 4.51 -9.14
C ALA A 85 2.68 4.67 -7.86
N LEU A 86 3.88 4.08 -7.79
CA LEU A 86 4.79 4.24 -6.64
C LEU A 86 5.17 5.71 -6.43
N HIS A 87 5.49 6.44 -7.50
CA HIS A 87 5.78 7.87 -7.41
C HIS A 87 4.56 8.68 -6.95
N SER A 88 3.37 8.33 -7.40
CA SER A 88 2.13 8.99 -6.99
C SER A 88 1.86 8.80 -5.50
N ILE A 89 2.01 7.57 -4.99
CA ILE A 89 1.86 7.27 -3.57
C ILE A 89 2.88 8.03 -2.74
N GLU A 90 4.13 8.05 -3.17
CA GLU A 90 5.20 8.77 -2.48
C GLU A 90 4.89 10.28 -2.37
N ARG A 91 4.42 10.90 -3.45
CA ARG A 91 4.00 12.30 -3.43
C ARG A 91 2.84 12.55 -2.47
N ALA A 92 1.87 11.64 -2.42
CA ALA A 92 0.75 11.73 -1.48
C ALA A 92 1.21 11.62 -0.02
N LEU A 93 2.17 10.73 0.28
CA LEU A 93 2.76 10.61 1.61
C LEU A 93 3.53 11.86 2.06
N ALA A 94 4.01 12.66 1.12
CA ALA A 94 4.73 13.91 1.41
C ALA A 94 3.81 15.10 1.70
N GLN A 95 2.49 14.96 1.53
CA GLN A 95 1.55 16.04 1.78
C GLN A 95 1.46 16.39 3.27
N ASP A 96 1.12 17.64 3.57
CA ASP A 96 1.01 18.14 4.95
C ASP A 96 -0.04 17.37 5.77
N SER A 97 -1.09 16.88 5.13
CA SER A 97 -2.11 16.04 5.77
C SER A 97 -1.55 14.75 6.38
N MET A 98 -0.40 14.27 5.89
CA MET A 98 0.27 13.07 6.40
C MET A 98 1.22 13.36 7.56
N ARG A 99 1.33 14.59 8.02
CA ARG A 99 2.27 14.98 9.09
C ARG A 99 1.66 14.95 10.48
N ARG A 100 0.33 15.00 10.57
CA ARG A 100 -0.40 15.05 11.84
C ARG A 100 -1.31 13.84 11.96
N ASP A 101 -1.32 13.27 13.17
CA ASP A 101 -2.24 12.18 13.44
C ASP A 101 -3.69 12.67 13.42
N CYS A 102 -4.60 11.79 13.04
CA CYS A 102 -6.03 12.01 13.07
C CYS A 102 -6.76 10.70 13.32
N GLU A 103 -7.96 10.80 13.86
CA GLU A 103 -8.81 9.63 14.08
C GLU A 103 -9.34 9.09 12.76
N LEU A 104 -9.34 7.77 12.64
CA LEU A 104 -9.88 7.03 11.50
C LEU A 104 -10.78 5.90 11.98
N LEU A 105 -11.75 5.54 11.14
CA LEU A 105 -12.47 4.28 11.26
C LEU A 105 -11.97 3.34 10.16
N VAL A 106 -11.66 2.12 10.53
CA VAL A 106 -11.25 1.08 9.59
C VAL A 106 -12.37 0.06 9.46
N LEU A 107 -12.79 -0.18 8.22
CA LEU A 107 -13.78 -1.21 7.90
C LEU A 107 -13.06 -2.54 7.66
N VAL A 108 -13.53 -3.58 8.34
CA VAL A 108 -12.99 -4.94 8.23
C VAL A 108 -14.12 -5.89 7.93
N ASP A 109 -13.93 -6.76 6.93
CA ASP A 109 -14.83 -7.86 6.67
C ASP A 109 -14.63 -8.91 7.78
N SER A 110 -15.73 -9.23 8.48
CA SER A 110 -15.69 -10.20 9.58
C SER A 110 -15.72 -11.65 9.10
N GLY A 111 -15.82 -11.89 7.79
CA GLY A 111 -15.98 -13.23 7.21
C GLY A 111 -17.39 -13.78 7.33
N GLU A 112 -18.29 -13.10 7.99
CA GLU A 112 -19.72 -13.43 8.02
C GLU A 112 -20.46 -12.64 6.93
N CYS A 113 -21.37 -13.29 6.24
CA CYS A 113 -22.05 -12.75 5.07
C CYS A 113 -22.60 -11.33 5.28
N GLY A 114 -22.00 -10.36 4.59
CA GLY A 114 -22.45 -8.96 4.58
C GLY A 114 -22.14 -8.15 5.84
N MET A 115 -21.49 -8.72 6.83
CA MET A 115 -21.17 -8.04 8.08
C MET A 115 -19.77 -7.40 7.99
N ARG A 116 -19.72 -6.09 8.12
CA ARG A 116 -18.46 -5.32 8.17
C ARG A 116 -18.34 -4.66 9.54
N THR A 117 -17.22 -4.89 10.21
CA THR A 117 -16.93 -4.32 11.52
C THR A 117 -16.19 -2.99 11.34
N ARG A 118 -16.60 -1.97 12.10
CA ARG A 118 -15.91 -0.70 12.20
C ARG A 118 -15.01 -0.71 13.42
N SER A 119 -13.73 -0.39 13.22
CA SER A 119 -12.77 -0.29 14.32
C SER A 119 -12.19 1.12 14.36
N ARG A 120 -12.07 1.67 15.56
CA ARG A 120 -11.38 2.94 15.77
C ARG A 120 -9.90 2.74 15.54
N SER A 121 -9.31 3.69 14.84
CA SER A 121 -7.86 3.73 14.58
C SER A 121 -7.39 5.17 14.45
N SER A 122 -6.17 5.34 13.96
CA SER A 122 -5.60 6.65 13.67
C SER A 122 -4.70 6.55 12.44
N LEU A 123 -4.43 7.70 11.82
CA LEU A 123 -3.49 7.76 10.70
C LEU A 123 -2.13 7.18 11.10
N GLN A 124 -1.63 7.52 12.28
CA GLN A 124 -0.36 7.00 12.79
C GLN A 124 -0.37 5.47 12.88
N ARG A 125 -1.42 4.89 13.43
CA ARG A 125 -1.58 3.45 13.56
C ARG A 125 -1.65 2.77 12.19
N GLU A 126 -2.39 3.35 11.24
CA GLU A 126 -2.54 2.78 9.91
C GLU A 126 -1.26 2.91 9.06
N LEU A 127 -0.48 3.98 9.23
CA LEU A 127 0.85 4.06 8.63
C LEU A 127 1.79 2.96 9.17
N GLN A 128 1.77 2.71 10.46
CA GLN A 128 2.53 1.59 11.07
C GLN A 128 2.10 0.25 10.47
N PHE A 129 0.80 0.04 10.31
CA PHE A 129 0.27 -1.17 9.68
C PHE A 129 0.76 -1.33 8.25
N CYS A 130 0.64 -0.31 7.41
CA CYS A 130 1.09 -0.36 6.02
C CYS A 130 2.60 -0.59 5.91
N ILE A 131 3.41 0.00 6.79
CA ILE A 131 4.85 -0.25 6.83
C ILE A 131 5.15 -1.71 7.19
N ALA A 132 4.54 -2.22 8.25
CA ALA A 132 4.73 -3.60 8.68
C ALA A 132 4.31 -4.59 7.58
N HIS A 133 3.20 -4.32 6.93
CA HIS A 133 2.70 -5.11 5.80
C HIS A 133 3.68 -5.08 4.62
N THR A 134 4.25 -3.92 4.31
CA THR A 134 5.25 -3.78 3.25
C THR A 134 6.52 -4.59 3.55
N VAL A 135 7.02 -4.49 4.77
CA VAL A 135 8.20 -5.27 5.22
C VAL A 135 7.95 -6.77 5.12
N HIS A 136 6.74 -7.21 5.46
CA HIS A 136 6.36 -8.63 5.34
C HIS A 136 6.42 -9.13 3.89
N HIS A 137 6.15 -8.27 2.90
CA HIS A 137 6.17 -8.62 1.48
C HIS A 137 7.55 -8.46 0.81
N TYR A 138 8.50 -7.83 1.46
CA TYR A 138 9.87 -7.67 0.97
C TYR A 138 10.76 -8.83 1.44
#